data_f116169a7a5e99b98caf421880bb207c
#
_entry.id   f116169a7a5e99b98caf421880bb207c
#
_cell.length_a   1.000
_cell.length_b   1.000
_cell.length_c   1.000
_cell.angle_alpha   90.00
_cell.angle_beta   90.00
_cell.angle_gamma   90.00
#
_symmetry.space_group_name_H-M   'P 1'
#
loop_
_entity.id
_entity.type
_entity.pdbx_description
1 polymer ?
#
loop_
_entity_poly.entity_id
_entity_poly.type
_entity_poly.pdbx_seq_one_letter_code
_entity_poly.pdbx_strand_id
1 'polypeptide(L)'
;MIVSHEEFGRWIQEALAGLPPRFVALAEEVSIVVEEEPSLEVLRDLELESEDDLLGLYQGVPIDETSFFQPAGELPARISIYRGPILRLCLTKAEVIQEVRDTVVHELGHHVGLSDEEMPY
;
A
#
# COMPACT_ATOMS: atom_id res chain seq x y z
N MET A 1 5.16 6.67 17.28
CA MET A 1 6.56 6.22 17.50
C MET A 1 7.51 7.04 16.62
N ILE A 2 8.73 7.20 17.07
CA ILE A 2 9.74 7.97 16.34
C ILE A 2 10.72 6.99 15.69
N VAL A 3 10.72 6.95 14.36
CA VAL A 3 11.52 6.01 13.57
C VAL A 3 12.09 6.78 12.38
N SER A 4 13.38 6.59 12.09
CA SER A 4 13.98 7.24 10.93
C SER A 4 13.38 6.68 9.63
N HIS A 5 13.47 7.44 8.54
CA HIS A 5 13.02 6.98 7.23
C HIS A 5 13.78 5.73 6.80
N GLU A 6 15.08 5.69 7.07
CA GLU A 6 15.93 4.57 6.73
C GLU A 6 15.50 3.30 7.48
N GLU A 7 15.25 3.41 8.77
CA GLU A 7 14.81 2.27 9.56
C GLU A 7 13.41 1.81 9.16
N PHE A 8 12.50 2.74 8.90
CA PHE A 8 11.17 2.39 8.40
C PHE A 8 11.26 1.64 7.07
N GLY A 9 12.16 2.06 6.18
CA GLY A 9 12.40 1.36 4.92
C GLY A 9 12.85 -0.08 5.13
N ARG A 10 13.71 -0.32 6.11
CA ARG A 10 14.13 -1.68 6.45
C ARG A 10 12.97 -2.52 6.95
N TRP A 11 12.09 -1.93 7.75
CA TRP A 11 10.90 -2.63 8.25
C TRP A 11 9.92 -2.98 7.13
N ILE A 12 9.82 -2.12 6.12
CA ILE A 12 9.03 -2.43 4.93
C ILE A 12 9.60 -3.64 4.21
N GLN A 13 10.93 -3.69 4.02
CA GLN A 13 11.56 -4.83 3.37
C GLN A 13 11.31 -6.12 4.16
N GLU A 14 11.38 -6.04 5.48
CA GLU A 14 11.09 -7.17 6.35
C GLU A 14 9.64 -7.62 6.22
N ALA A 15 8.70 -6.68 6.15
CA ALA A 15 7.29 -6.98 5.94
C ALA A 15 7.06 -7.67 4.60
N LEU A 16 7.67 -7.15 3.53
CA LEU A 16 7.52 -7.72 2.19
C LEU A 16 8.11 -9.12 2.10
N ALA A 17 9.22 -9.38 2.79
CA ALA A 17 9.84 -10.69 2.82
C ALA A 17 8.95 -11.75 3.49
N GLY A 18 8.03 -11.33 4.33
CA GLY A 18 7.12 -12.23 5.03
C GLY A 18 5.76 -12.42 4.36
N LEU A 19 5.56 -11.90 3.16
CA LEU A 19 4.30 -12.07 2.44
C LEU A 19 4.12 -13.53 1.99
N PRO A 20 2.86 -14.03 1.92
CA PRO A 20 2.60 -15.31 1.28
C PRO A 20 3.14 -15.33 -0.15
N PRO A 21 3.61 -16.49 -0.65
CA PRO A 21 4.26 -16.56 -1.96
C PRO A 21 3.48 -15.92 -3.13
N ARG A 22 2.17 -16.08 -3.15
CA ARG A 22 1.35 -15.48 -4.23
C ARG A 22 1.41 -13.96 -4.21
N PHE A 23 1.55 -13.36 -3.02
CA PHE A 23 1.62 -11.91 -2.89
C PHE A 23 3.03 -11.38 -3.16
N VAL A 24 4.06 -12.18 -2.92
CA VAL A 24 5.43 -11.82 -3.31
C VAL A 24 5.49 -11.59 -4.82
N ALA A 25 4.93 -12.49 -5.59
CA ALA A 25 4.91 -12.36 -7.05
C ALA A 25 4.13 -11.12 -7.49
N LEU A 26 2.97 -10.85 -6.86
CA LEU A 26 2.17 -9.67 -7.20
C LEU A 26 2.90 -8.37 -6.82
N ALA A 27 3.62 -8.37 -5.70
CA ALA A 27 4.37 -7.19 -5.26
C ALA A 27 5.45 -6.79 -6.26
N GLU A 28 5.98 -7.73 -7.04
CA GLU A 28 6.97 -7.44 -8.06
C GLU A 28 6.39 -6.70 -9.26
N GLU A 29 5.06 -6.72 -9.43
CA GLU A 29 4.38 -6.05 -10.53
C GLU A 29 4.06 -4.58 -10.24
N VAL A 30 4.24 -4.13 -9.01
CA VAL A 30 3.90 -2.77 -8.60
C VAL A 30 5.11 -2.07 -7.99
N SER A 31 5.09 -0.74 -8.03
CA SER A 31 6.07 0.06 -7.31
C SER A 31 5.53 0.32 -5.90
N ILE A 32 6.31 0.03 -4.88
CA ILE A 32 5.93 0.33 -3.51
C ILE A 32 6.75 1.53 -3.06
N VAL A 33 6.07 2.61 -2.74
CA VAL A 33 6.72 3.87 -2.33
C VAL A 33 6.24 4.29 -0.95
N VAL A 34 7.10 4.99 -0.24
CA VAL A 34 6.77 5.51 1.09
C VAL A 34 6.50 7.01 0.95
N GLU A 35 5.37 7.44 1.47
CA GLU A 35 5.04 8.84 1.57
C GLU A 35 4.76 9.17 3.03
N GLU A 36 4.98 10.41 3.43
CA GLU A 36 4.81 10.79 4.82
C GLU A 36 3.33 10.81 5.22
N GLU A 37 2.52 11.55 4.48
CA GLU A 37 1.09 11.69 4.74
C GLU A 37 0.31 11.64 3.43
N PRO A 38 -0.95 11.17 3.44
CA PRO A 38 -1.79 11.31 2.26
C PRO A 38 -2.05 12.78 1.98
N SER A 39 -2.11 13.16 0.71
CA SER A 39 -2.39 14.54 0.32
C SER A 39 -3.85 14.90 0.57
N LEU A 40 -4.13 16.21 0.64
CA LEU A 40 -5.50 16.69 0.76
C LEU A 40 -6.35 16.26 -0.43
N GLU A 41 -5.76 16.22 -1.62
CA GLU A 41 -6.45 15.77 -2.83
C GLU A 41 -6.90 14.32 -2.69
N VAL A 42 -6.00 13.44 -2.23
CA VAL A 42 -6.32 12.03 -2.00
C VAL A 42 -7.43 11.90 -0.97
N LEU A 43 -7.34 12.63 0.14
CA LEU A 43 -8.36 12.56 1.19
C LEU A 43 -9.73 13.00 0.68
N ARG A 44 -9.77 14.06 -0.14
CA ARG A 44 -11.02 14.53 -0.74
C ARG A 44 -11.60 13.50 -1.69
N ASP A 45 -10.76 12.93 -2.54
CA ASP A 45 -11.19 11.95 -3.54
C ASP A 45 -11.79 10.71 -2.88
N LEU A 46 -11.25 10.33 -1.73
CA LEU A 46 -11.72 9.15 -0.98
C LEU A 46 -12.75 9.50 0.10
N GLU A 47 -13.09 10.78 0.23
CA GLU A 47 -14.06 11.27 1.21
C GLU A 47 -13.64 10.93 2.66
N LEU A 48 -12.34 11.04 2.94
CA LEU A 48 -11.78 10.82 4.27
C LEU A 48 -11.58 12.14 5.01
N GLU A 49 -11.79 12.12 6.31
CA GLU A 49 -11.69 13.31 7.15
C GLU A 49 -10.28 13.54 7.71
N SER A 50 -9.50 12.48 7.86
CA SER A 50 -8.18 12.56 8.49
C SER A 50 -7.16 11.71 7.75
N GLU A 51 -5.89 12.16 7.76
CA GLU A 51 -4.77 11.38 7.26
C GLU A 51 -4.66 10.03 7.97
N ASP A 52 -5.08 9.97 9.25
CA ASP A 52 -5.00 8.73 10.02
C ASP A 52 -5.96 7.64 9.54
N ASP A 53 -6.89 8.00 8.67
CA ASP A 53 -7.85 7.05 8.11
C ASP A 53 -7.28 6.27 6.91
N LEU A 54 -6.07 6.61 6.46
CA LEU A 54 -5.49 6.00 5.27
C LEU A 54 -4.04 5.57 5.52
N LEU A 55 -3.81 4.27 5.55
CA LEU A 55 -2.48 3.69 5.79
C LEU A 55 -1.73 3.39 4.50
N GLY A 56 -2.45 3.19 3.40
CA GLY A 56 -1.86 2.94 2.09
C GLY A 56 -2.88 3.15 1.00
N LEU A 57 -2.40 3.21 -0.25
CA LEU A 57 -3.27 3.46 -1.39
C LEU A 57 -2.70 2.83 -2.66
N TYR A 58 -3.51 2.03 -3.33
CA TYR A 58 -3.20 1.52 -4.66
C TYR A 58 -3.62 2.54 -5.71
N GLN A 59 -2.74 2.81 -6.66
CA GLN A 59 -3.03 3.67 -7.80
C GLN A 59 -2.58 2.96 -9.07
N GLY A 60 -3.50 2.81 -10.02
CA GLY A 60 -3.24 2.14 -11.27
C GLY A 60 -4.50 1.47 -11.78
N VAL A 61 -4.36 0.70 -12.86
CA VAL A 61 -5.47 -0.06 -13.43
C VAL A 61 -5.32 -1.51 -12.98
N PRO A 62 -6.35 -2.08 -12.30
CA PRO A 62 -6.30 -3.49 -11.89
C PRO A 62 -6.07 -4.42 -13.08
N ILE A 63 -5.34 -5.52 -12.85
CA ILE A 63 -4.99 -6.46 -13.91
C ILE A 63 -6.22 -6.98 -14.66
N ASP A 64 -7.29 -7.31 -13.95
CA ASP A 64 -8.51 -7.84 -14.56
C ASP A 64 -9.28 -6.82 -15.39
N GLU A 65 -8.96 -5.54 -15.23
CA GLU A 65 -9.54 -4.45 -16.00
C GLU A 65 -8.60 -3.95 -17.08
N THR A 66 -7.40 -4.51 -17.17
CA THR A 66 -6.40 -4.10 -18.15
C THR A 66 -6.90 -4.39 -19.56
N SER A 67 -6.96 -3.37 -20.39
CA SER A 67 -7.40 -3.45 -21.76
C SER A 67 -6.20 -3.74 -22.68
N PHE A 68 -6.46 -4.45 -23.79
CA PHE A 68 -5.47 -4.61 -24.84
C PHE A 68 -5.06 -3.28 -25.48
N PHE A 69 -5.88 -2.26 -25.28
CA PHE A 69 -5.69 -0.94 -25.86
C PHE A 69 -5.13 0.07 -24.87
N GLN A 70 -4.58 -0.41 -23.75
CA GLN A 70 -3.98 0.47 -22.77
C GLN A 70 -2.86 1.26 -23.46
N PRO A 71 -2.90 2.60 -23.40
CA PRO A 71 -1.91 3.39 -24.12
C PRO A 71 -0.49 3.15 -23.60
N ALA A 72 0.46 3.14 -24.51
CA ALA A 72 1.87 3.11 -24.16
C ALA A 72 2.20 4.38 -23.36
N GLY A 73 2.91 4.23 -22.25
CA GLY A 73 3.31 5.36 -21.43
C GLY A 73 2.43 5.61 -20.21
N GLU A 74 1.42 4.77 -19.96
CA GLU A 74 0.70 4.86 -18.70
C GLU A 74 1.63 4.54 -17.53
N LEU A 75 1.39 5.21 -16.40
CA LEU A 75 2.19 4.99 -15.20
C LEU A 75 1.96 3.57 -14.68
N PRO A 76 3.04 2.88 -14.26
CA PRO A 76 2.88 1.56 -13.67
C PRO A 76 2.06 1.65 -12.38
N ALA A 77 1.43 0.54 -12.02
CA ALA A 77 0.71 0.43 -10.77
C ALA A 77 1.62 0.74 -9.59
N ARG A 78 1.09 1.42 -8.59
CA ARG A 78 1.84 1.88 -7.45
C ARG A 78 1.04 1.71 -6.17
N ILE A 79 1.72 1.29 -5.10
CA ILE A 79 1.17 1.28 -3.76
C ILE A 79 1.94 2.30 -2.94
N SER A 80 1.23 3.29 -2.39
CA SER A 80 1.81 4.25 -1.45
C SER A 80 1.59 3.71 -0.04
N ILE A 81 2.64 3.73 0.77
CA ILE A 81 2.57 3.39 2.20
C ILE A 81 2.74 4.69 2.96
N TYR A 82 1.77 5.04 3.78
CA TYR A 82 1.80 6.30 4.51
C TYR A 82 2.44 6.12 5.89
N ARG A 83 3.67 6.57 5.99
CA ARG A 83 4.51 6.39 7.17
C ARG A 83 3.93 7.06 8.42
N GLY A 84 3.48 8.30 8.31
CA GLY A 84 2.93 9.05 9.45
C GLY A 84 1.75 8.33 10.11
N PRO A 85 0.69 8.03 9.35
CA PRO A 85 -0.45 7.29 9.89
C PRO A 85 -0.08 5.96 10.51
N ILE A 86 0.80 5.18 9.87
CA ILE A 86 1.21 3.88 10.42
C ILE A 86 1.94 4.04 11.74
N LEU A 87 2.87 5.00 11.83
CA LEU A 87 3.62 5.23 13.05
C LEU A 87 2.76 5.78 14.20
N ARG A 88 1.70 6.51 13.87
CA ARG A 88 0.76 6.98 14.89
C ARG A 88 -0.14 5.86 15.41
N LEU A 89 -0.43 4.88 14.56
CA LEU A 89 -1.28 3.74 14.91
C LEU A 89 -0.53 2.69 15.75
N CYS A 90 0.74 2.49 15.46
CA CYS A 90 1.53 1.38 16.02
C CYS A 90 2.40 1.82 17.20
N LEU A 91 2.61 0.92 18.15
CA LEU A 91 3.45 1.16 19.32
C LEU A 91 4.75 0.37 19.30
N THR A 92 4.86 -0.66 18.47
CA THR A 92 6.03 -1.52 18.41
C THR A 92 6.44 -1.80 16.96
N LYS A 93 7.69 -2.22 16.78
CA LYS A 93 8.20 -2.65 15.47
C LYS A 93 7.34 -3.79 14.90
N ALA A 94 6.98 -4.76 15.74
CA ALA A 94 6.17 -5.91 15.30
C ALA A 94 4.83 -5.44 14.75
N GLU A 95 4.19 -4.47 15.41
CA GLU A 95 2.92 -3.91 14.94
C GLU A 95 3.09 -3.18 13.61
N VAL A 96 4.18 -2.42 13.45
CA VAL A 96 4.46 -1.73 12.19
C VAL A 96 4.62 -2.73 11.05
N ILE A 97 5.43 -3.77 11.24
CA ILE A 97 5.65 -4.80 10.22
C ILE A 97 4.34 -5.48 9.85
N GLN A 98 3.52 -5.84 10.83
CA GLN A 98 2.23 -6.47 10.57
C GLN A 98 1.29 -5.53 9.82
N GLU A 99 1.23 -4.27 10.24
CA GLU A 99 0.36 -3.28 9.59
C GLU A 99 0.78 -3.02 8.15
N VAL A 100 2.09 -2.90 7.90
CA VAL A 100 2.58 -2.74 6.53
C VAL A 100 2.21 -3.96 5.68
N ARG A 101 2.39 -5.16 6.23
CA ARG A 101 2.06 -6.40 5.52
C ARG A 101 0.57 -6.46 5.17
N ASP A 102 -0.29 -6.17 6.13
CA ASP A 102 -1.74 -6.18 5.92
C ASP A 102 -2.15 -5.14 4.89
N THR A 103 -1.56 -3.95 4.96
CA THR A 103 -1.84 -2.87 4.02
C THR A 103 -1.43 -3.26 2.60
N VAL A 104 -0.22 -3.83 2.45
CA VAL A 104 0.26 -4.25 1.13
C VAL A 104 -0.64 -5.35 0.55
N VAL A 105 -1.01 -6.34 1.35
CA VAL A 105 -1.91 -7.42 0.88
C VAL A 105 -3.25 -6.85 0.45
N HIS A 106 -3.81 -5.94 1.23
CA HIS A 106 -5.08 -5.30 0.90
C HIS A 106 -4.98 -4.56 -0.45
N GLU A 107 -3.95 -3.75 -0.62
CA GLU A 107 -3.79 -2.97 -1.85
C GLU A 107 -3.41 -3.85 -3.05
N LEU A 108 -2.66 -4.93 -2.85
CA LEU A 108 -2.39 -5.89 -3.92
C LEU A 108 -3.67 -6.60 -4.36
N GLY A 109 -4.61 -6.80 -3.46
CA GLY A 109 -5.94 -7.31 -3.83
C GLY A 109 -6.62 -6.39 -4.83
N HIS A 110 -6.52 -5.07 -4.64
CA HIS A 110 -7.07 -4.11 -5.60
C HIS A 110 -6.35 -4.20 -6.95
N HIS A 111 -5.06 -4.49 -6.94
CA HIS A 111 -4.28 -4.66 -8.17
C HIS A 111 -4.84 -5.79 -9.04
N VAL A 112 -5.39 -6.83 -8.43
CA VAL A 112 -6.03 -7.93 -9.17
C VAL A 112 -7.55 -7.78 -9.24
N GLY A 113 -8.08 -6.61 -8.89
CA GLY A 113 -9.49 -6.28 -9.07
C GLY A 113 -10.43 -6.73 -7.95
N LEU A 114 -9.92 -7.16 -6.81
CA LEU A 114 -10.78 -7.54 -5.69
C LEU A 114 -11.39 -6.31 -5.04
N SER A 115 -12.65 -6.42 -4.63
CA SER A 115 -13.32 -5.39 -3.85
C SER A 115 -12.94 -5.56 -2.37
N ASP A 116 -13.28 -4.57 -1.55
CA ASP A 116 -13.02 -4.66 -0.11
C ASP A 116 -13.67 -5.87 0.54
N GLU A 117 -14.84 -6.29 0.04
CA GLU A 117 -15.54 -7.46 0.55
C GLU A 117 -14.84 -8.78 0.24
N GLU A 118 -14.03 -8.81 -0.80
CA GLU A 118 -13.33 -9.99 -1.27
C GLU A 118 -11.92 -10.12 -0.68
N MET A 119 -11.47 -9.11 0.08
CA MET A 119 -10.14 -9.09 0.66
C MET A 119 -9.98 -10.08 1.80
N PRO A 120 -8.80 -10.71 1.92
CA PRO A 120 -8.53 -11.63 3.02
C PRO A 120 -8.29 -10.92 4.35
N TYR A 121 -8.09 -9.61 4.35
CA TYR A 121 -7.83 -8.81 5.54
C TYR A 121 -8.73 -7.58 5.60
#